data_f9c595570b45f93926efd64034eaa4e1
#
_entry.id   f9c595570b45f93926efd64034eaa4e1
#
_cell.length_a   1.000
_cell.length_b   1.000
_cell.length_c   1.000
_cell.angle_alpha   90.00
_cell.angle_beta   90.00
_cell.angle_gamma   90.00
#
_symmetry.space_group_name_H-M   'P 1'
#
loop_
_entity.id
_entity.type
_entity.pdbx_description
1 polymer ?
#
loop_
_entity_poly.entity_id
_entity_poly.type
_entity_poly.pdbx_seq_one_letter_code
_entity_poly.pdbx_strand_id
1 'polypeptide(L)'
;MTLGPIPDYLKKEMRKHFLKGLKENKPMDTYALDLFQWFRQETEDTWQQMDAEEQAYIKEQVNSGAAEVNDSGILATEYYRKRMRASHVIFLASLLEGVMKQECDRVILALPNQVMFKPSELKGDAWSSRRTFLERHGNFSIPVGLWKPIESLLAVRNALAHHSGEVHLLT
;
A
#
# COMPACT_ATOMS: atom_id res chain seq x y z
N MET A 1 -13.41 3.44 -16.32
CA MET A 1 -12.15 4.10 -16.73
C MET A 1 -11.10 3.02 -16.85
N THR A 2 -10.65 2.73 -18.06
CA THR A 2 -9.48 1.87 -18.30
C THR A 2 -8.24 2.69 -17.95
N LEU A 3 -7.48 2.23 -16.97
CA LEU A 3 -6.14 2.77 -16.72
C LEU A 3 -5.36 2.70 -18.03
N GLY A 4 -4.82 3.82 -18.47
CA GLY A 4 -3.99 3.88 -19.66
C GLY A 4 -2.77 2.95 -19.54
N PRO A 5 -2.09 2.64 -20.64
CA PRO A 5 -0.91 1.79 -20.61
C PRO A 5 0.18 2.40 -19.73
N ILE A 6 0.82 1.55 -18.92
CA ILE A 6 1.95 1.97 -18.08
C ILE A 6 3.02 2.63 -18.97
N PRO A 7 3.49 3.85 -18.65
CA PRO A 7 4.53 4.53 -19.41
C PRO A 7 5.81 3.71 -19.55
N ASP A 8 6.49 3.79 -20.67
CA ASP A 8 7.65 2.93 -20.95
C ASP A 8 8.84 3.18 -20.02
N TYR A 9 9.03 4.42 -19.56
CA TYR A 9 10.05 4.73 -18.57
C TYR A 9 9.78 3.99 -17.24
N LEU A 10 8.51 3.92 -16.83
CA LEU A 10 8.10 3.23 -15.61
C LEU A 10 8.32 1.71 -15.73
N LYS A 11 7.97 1.12 -16.88
CA LYS A 11 8.28 -0.28 -17.19
C LYS A 11 9.79 -0.57 -17.12
N LYS A 12 10.61 0.35 -17.61
CA LYS A 12 12.06 0.23 -17.62
C LYS A 12 12.63 0.23 -16.19
N GLU A 13 12.19 1.17 -15.35
CA GLU A 13 12.63 1.25 -13.96
C GLU A 13 12.13 0.05 -13.13
N MET A 14 10.86 -0.34 -13.28
CA MET A 14 10.34 -1.57 -12.66
C MET A 14 11.17 -2.80 -13.03
N ARG A 15 11.53 -2.95 -14.31
CA ARG A 15 12.39 -4.05 -14.78
C ARG A 15 13.79 -3.98 -14.17
N LYS A 16 14.36 -2.80 -14.04
CA LYS A 16 15.68 -2.58 -13.41
C LYS A 16 15.66 -3.00 -11.93
N HIS A 17 14.66 -2.57 -11.18
CA HIS A 17 14.48 -2.96 -9.79
C HIS A 17 14.24 -4.47 -9.63
N PHE A 18 13.45 -5.07 -10.52
CA PHE A 18 13.23 -6.52 -10.56
C PHE A 18 14.54 -7.29 -10.77
N LEU A 19 15.34 -6.91 -11.76
CA LEU A 19 16.61 -7.55 -12.04
C LEU A 19 17.62 -7.37 -10.91
N LYS A 20 17.59 -6.23 -10.20
CA LYS A 20 18.41 -6.00 -9.02
C LYS A 20 18.02 -6.93 -7.88
N GLY A 21 16.72 -7.06 -7.57
CA GLY A 21 16.23 -7.98 -6.53
C GLY A 21 16.59 -9.43 -6.80
N LEU A 22 16.48 -9.89 -8.06
CA LEU A 22 16.92 -11.23 -8.47
C LEU A 22 18.42 -11.45 -8.28
N LYS A 23 19.26 -10.46 -8.61
CA LYS A 23 20.71 -10.56 -8.42
C LYS A 23 21.12 -10.59 -6.95
N GLU A 24 20.40 -9.87 -6.10
CA GLU A 24 20.63 -9.81 -4.66
C GLU A 24 20.02 -11.00 -3.91
N ASN A 25 19.35 -11.92 -4.61
CA ASN A 25 18.70 -13.10 -4.04
C ASN A 25 17.71 -12.75 -2.91
N LYS A 26 17.06 -11.58 -3.03
CA LYS A 26 16.07 -11.11 -2.05
C LYS A 26 14.81 -11.96 -2.09
N PRO A 27 14.19 -12.25 -0.94
CA PRO A 27 12.86 -12.83 -0.91
C PRO A 27 11.85 -11.98 -1.72
N MET A 28 10.92 -12.62 -2.42
CA MET A 28 9.98 -11.97 -3.33
C MET A 28 9.12 -10.90 -2.62
N ASP A 29 8.73 -11.14 -1.38
CA ASP A 29 8.00 -10.21 -0.52
C ASP A 29 8.80 -8.94 -0.19
N THR A 30 10.10 -9.09 0.14
CA THR A 30 11.00 -7.95 0.34
C THR A 30 11.16 -7.14 -0.96
N TYR A 31 11.29 -7.83 -2.09
CA TYR A 31 11.36 -7.18 -3.39
C TYR A 31 10.07 -6.40 -3.71
N ALA A 32 8.89 -6.99 -3.45
CA ALA A 32 7.60 -6.34 -3.67
C ALA A 32 7.46 -5.08 -2.79
N LEU A 33 7.97 -5.13 -1.56
CA LEU A 33 7.97 -3.97 -0.66
C LEU A 33 8.90 -2.86 -1.15
N ASP A 34 10.13 -3.20 -1.58
CA ASP A 34 11.09 -2.24 -2.15
C ASP A 34 10.51 -1.55 -3.40
N LEU A 35 9.88 -2.34 -4.29
CA LEU A 35 9.24 -1.82 -5.49
C LEU A 35 8.06 -0.90 -5.15
N PHE A 36 7.27 -1.28 -4.15
CA PHE A 36 6.16 -0.46 -3.68
C PHE A 36 6.64 0.87 -3.08
N GLN A 37 7.70 0.85 -2.26
CA GLN A 37 8.27 2.06 -1.67
C GLN A 37 8.80 3.01 -2.75
N TRP A 38 9.52 2.46 -3.74
CA TRP A 38 9.98 3.25 -4.88
C TRP A 38 8.80 3.86 -5.65
N PHE A 39 7.80 3.06 -6.02
CA PHE A 39 6.63 3.53 -6.76
C PHE A 39 5.85 4.61 -5.99
N ARG A 40 5.70 4.45 -4.69
CA ARG A 40 5.07 5.44 -3.83
C ARG A 40 5.85 6.76 -3.84
N GLN A 41 7.17 6.71 -3.74
CA GLN A 41 8.00 7.91 -3.75
C GLN A 41 7.91 8.64 -5.08
N GLU A 42 8.09 7.94 -6.19
CA GLU A 42 7.95 8.52 -7.55
C GLU A 42 6.59 9.18 -7.77
N THR A 43 5.54 8.55 -7.26
CA THR A 43 4.18 9.09 -7.35
C THR A 43 4.04 10.38 -6.54
N GLU A 44 4.53 10.42 -5.30
CA GLU A 44 4.46 11.62 -4.45
C GLU A 44 5.32 12.76 -5.04
N ASP A 45 6.50 12.46 -5.56
CA ASP A 45 7.39 13.44 -6.19
C ASP A 45 6.72 14.05 -7.43
N THR A 46 6.08 13.22 -8.26
CA THR A 46 5.30 13.68 -9.42
C THR A 46 4.16 14.61 -9.00
N TRP A 47 3.41 14.27 -7.94
CA TRP A 47 2.33 15.11 -7.45
C TRP A 47 2.84 16.42 -6.87
N GLN A 48 3.97 16.44 -6.18
CA GLN A 48 4.58 17.67 -5.69
C GLN A 48 5.01 18.59 -6.81
N GLN A 49 5.57 18.04 -7.88
CA GLN A 49 5.93 18.82 -9.06
C GLN A 49 4.68 19.43 -9.73
N MET A 50 3.63 18.65 -9.94
CA MET A 50 2.37 19.13 -10.51
C MET A 50 1.74 20.25 -9.68
N ASP A 51 1.74 20.12 -8.34
CA ASP A 51 1.25 21.18 -7.46
C ASP A 51 2.08 22.46 -7.60
N ALA A 52 3.41 22.35 -7.68
CA ALA A 52 4.29 23.50 -7.83
C ALA A 52 4.06 24.22 -9.16
N GLU A 53 3.91 23.48 -10.26
CA GLU A 53 3.60 24.01 -11.58
C GLU A 53 2.24 24.72 -11.60
N GLU A 54 1.22 24.13 -10.97
CA GLU A 54 -0.12 24.69 -10.91
C GLU A 54 -0.18 25.94 -10.02
N GLN A 55 0.51 25.96 -8.88
CA GLN A 55 0.63 27.14 -8.04
C GLN A 55 1.36 28.30 -8.77
N ALA A 56 2.39 27.97 -9.53
CA ALA A 56 3.09 28.97 -10.36
C ALA A 56 2.17 29.55 -11.43
N TYR A 57 1.40 28.72 -12.12
CA TYR A 57 0.40 29.13 -13.11
C TYR A 57 -0.67 30.07 -12.51
N ILE A 58 -1.24 29.70 -11.37
CA ILE A 58 -2.25 30.53 -10.68
C ILE A 58 -1.67 31.89 -10.31
N LYS A 59 -0.46 31.91 -9.76
CA LYS A 59 0.21 33.16 -9.39
C LYS A 59 0.43 34.07 -10.60
N GLU A 60 0.78 33.49 -11.74
CA GLU A 60 0.93 34.22 -13.00
C GLU A 60 -0.40 34.82 -13.46
N GLN A 61 -1.49 34.03 -13.43
CA GLN A 61 -2.84 34.49 -13.79
C GLN A 61 -3.32 35.64 -12.89
N VAL A 62 -3.13 35.52 -11.60
CA VAL A 62 -3.48 36.58 -10.63
C VAL A 62 -2.68 37.85 -10.93
N ASN A 63 -1.38 37.73 -11.15
CA ASN A 63 -0.52 38.89 -11.46
C ASN A 63 -0.85 39.56 -12.79
N SER A 64 -1.37 38.80 -13.76
CA SER A 64 -1.80 39.35 -15.06
C SER A 64 -3.17 40.03 -15.03
N GLY A 65 -3.85 40.02 -13.86
CA GLY A 65 -5.15 40.63 -13.68
C GLY A 65 -6.31 39.83 -14.29
N ALA A 66 -6.16 38.54 -14.42
CA ALA A 66 -7.24 37.64 -14.84
C ALA A 66 -8.47 37.80 -13.92
N ALA A 67 -9.64 37.99 -14.50
CA ALA A 67 -10.90 38.19 -13.76
C ALA A 67 -11.35 36.93 -13.04
N GLU A 68 -11.00 35.76 -13.56
CA GLU A 68 -11.26 34.44 -12.96
C GLU A 68 -10.01 33.57 -13.11
N VAL A 69 -9.65 32.87 -12.05
CA VAL A 69 -8.60 31.86 -12.05
C VAL A 69 -9.26 30.49 -12.06
N ASN A 70 -8.94 29.69 -13.04
CA ASN A 70 -9.44 28.31 -13.11
C ASN A 70 -8.63 27.41 -12.16
N ASP A 71 -9.22 27.02 -11.03
CA ASP A 71 -8.64 26.12 -10.02
C ASP A 71 -9.07 24.66 -10.18
N SER A 72 -9.78 24.33 -11.27
CA SER A 72 -10.30 22.98 -11.50
C SER A 72 -9.20 21.92 -11.54
N GLY A 73 -7.99 22.27 -11.95
CA GLY A 73 -6.82 21.41 -11.94
C GLY A 73 -6.42 21.01 -10.51
N ILE A 74 -6.37 21.98 -9.59
CA ILE A 74 -6.03 21.72 -8.18
C ILE A 74 -6.99 20.69 -7.57
N LEU A 75 -8.29 20.89 -7.75
CA LEU A 75 -9.32 19.98 -7.24
C LEU A 75 -9.19 18.58 -7.83
N ALA A 76 -8.91 18.49 -9.13
CA ALA A 76 -8.68 17.20 -9.79
C ALA A 76 -7.42 16.51 -9.26
N THR A 77 -6.31 17.24 -9.13
CA THR A 77 -5.03 16.73 -8.62
C THR A 77 -5.18 16.22 -7.18
N GLU A 78 -5.84 16.98 -6.31
CA GLU A 78 -6.09 16.58 -4.93
C GLU A 78 -6.97 15.33 -4.85
N TYR A 79 -8.02 15.24 -5.68
CA TYR A 79 -8.88 14.06 -5.75
C TYR A 79 -8.11 12.81 -6.16
N TYR A 80 -7.30 12.89 -7.22
CA TYR A 80 -6.50 11.76 -7.70
C TYR A 80 -5.42 11.36 -6.69
N ARG A 81 -4.77 12.32 -6.04
CA ARG A 81 -3.79 12.07 -4.98
C ARG A 81 -4.40 11.27 -3.82
N LYS A 82 -5.58 11.67 -3.34
CA LYS A 82 -6.31 10.93 -2.29
C LYS A 82 -6.61 9.49 -2.71
N ARG A 83 -7.05 9.28 -3.95
CA ARG A 83 -7.34 7.94 -4.50
C ARG A 83 -6.09 7.09 -4.63
N MET A 84 -4.98 7.66 -5.07
CA MET A 84 -3.71 6.94 -5.16
C MET A 84 -3.21 6.52 -3.78
N ARG A 85 -3.24 7.41 -2.80
CA ARG A 85 -2.87 7.07 -1.42
C ARG A 85 -3.75 5.96 -0.84
N ALA A 86 -5.04 6.00 -1.09
CA ALA A 86 -5.96 4.92 -0.72
C ALA A 86 -5.56 3.58 -1.36
N SER A 87 -5.22 3.58 -2.66
CA SER A 87 -4.74 2.39 -3.36
C SER A 87 -3.43 1.85 -2.78
N HIS A 88 -2.51 2.73 -2.36
CA HIS A 88 -1.27 2.34 -1.68
C HIS A 88 -1.55 1.63 -0.35
N VAL A 89 -2.50 2.12 0.44
CA VAL A 89 -2.91 1.48 1.71
C VAL A 89 -3.49 0.10 1.45
N ILE A 90 -4.39 -0.03 0.47
CA ILE A 90 -5.01 -1.31 0.10
C ILE A 90 -3.95 -2.31 -0.36
N PHE A 91 -3.02 -1.87 -1.22
CA PHE A 91 -1.94 -2.73 -1.71
C PHE A 91 -1.04 -3.22 -0.58
N LEU A 92 -0.59 -2.31 0.30
CA LEU A 92 0.27 -2.65 1.43
C LEU A 92 -0.40 -3.65 2.39
N ALA A 93 -1.67 -3.44 2.70
CA ALA A 93 -2.43 -4.36 3.53
C ALA A 93 -2.56 -5.75 2.88
N SER A 94 -2.80 -5.80 1.56
CA SER A 94 -2.89 -7.06 0.80
C SER A 94 -1.55 -7.79 0.74
N LEU A 95 -0.44 -7.05 0.59
CA LEU A 95 0.91 -7.63 0.63
C LEU A 95 1.19 -8.26 2.00
N LEU A 96 0.91 -7.54 3.08
CA LEU A 96 1.08 -8.03 4.44
C LEU A 96 0.22 -9.29 4.70
N GLU A 97 -1.01 -9.28 4.21
CA GLU A 97 -1.91 -10.45 4.30
C GLU A 97 -1.34 -11.67 3.56
N GLY A 98 -0.77 -11.45 2.39
CA GLY A 98 -0.10 -12.48 1.60
C GLY A 98 1.09 -13.09 2.36
N VAL A 99 1.95 -12.23 2.94
CA VAL A 99 3.12 -12.66 3.73
C VAL A 99 2.69 -13.49 4.93
N MET A 100 1.71 -13.02 5.71
CA MET A 100 1.23 -13.79 6.87
C MET A 100 0.62 -15.14 6.48
N LYS A 101 -0.09 -15.19 5.35
CA LYS A 101 -0.61 -16.46 4.84
C LYS A 101 0.52 -17.41 4.46
N GLN A 102 1.53 -16.94 3.73
CA GLN A 102 2.68 -17.75 3.33
C GLN A 102 3.44 -18.30 4.54
N GLU A 103 3.63 -17.49 5.59
CA GLU A 103 4.29 -17.96 6.81
C GLU A 103 3.46 -19.04 7.54
N CYS A 104 2.13 -18.90 7.60
CA CYS A 104 1.27 -19.96 8.13
C CYS A 104 1.41 -21.26 7.32
N ASP A 105 1.39 -21.17 5.99
CA ASP A 105 1.54 -22.33 5.10
C ASP A 105 2.93 -22.98 5.29
N ARG A 106 3.98 -22.17 5.46
CA ARG A 106 5.34 -22.65 5.75
C ARG A 106 5.42 -23.43 7.06
N VAL A 107 4.79 -22.91 8.12
CA VAL A 107 4.74 -23.59 9.41
C VAL A 107 3.99 -24.93 9.32
N ILE A 108 2.85 -24.96 8.61
CA ILE A 108 2.07 -26.19 8.38
C ILE A 108 2.92 -27.25 7.66
N LEU A 109 3.67 -26.83 6.63
CA LEU A 109 4.52 -27.75 5.86
C LEU A 109 5.74 -28.24 6.66
N ALA A 110 6.32 -27.38 7.52
CA ALA A 110 7.49 -27.73 8.31
C ALA A 110 7.15 -28.63 9.51
N LEU A 111 5.94 -28.50 10.07
CA LEU A 111 5.53 -29.18 11.31
C LEU A 111 4.19 -29.91 11.15
N PRO A 112 4.02 -30.79 10.15
CA PRO A 112 2.71 -31.37 9.81
C PRO A 112 2.07 -32.19 10.94
N ASN A 113 2.89 -32.79 11.81
CA ASN A 113 2.43 -33.61 12.94
C ASN A 113 2.25 -32.82 14.26
N GLN A 114 2.65 -31.54 14.29
CA GLN A 114 2.57 -30.70 15.49
C GLN A 114 1.50 -29.62 15.38
N VAL A 115 1.02 -29.36 14.18
CA VAL A 115 -0.04 -28.39 13.94
C VAL A 115 -1.39 -29.05 14.24
N MET A 116 -1.95 -28.71 15.41
CA MET A 116 -3.26 -29.22 15.84
C MET A 116 -4.44 -28.50 15.16
N PHE A 117 -4.25 -27.26 14.75
CA PHE A 117 -5.29 -26.40 14.18
C PHE A 117 -4.75 -25.60 13.00
N LYS A 118 -5.55 -25.44 11.95
CA LYS A 118 -5.26 -24.50 10.87
C LYS A 118 -5.70 -23.08 11.27
N PRO A 119 -5.15 -22.02 10.65
CA PRO A 119 -5.59 -20.64 10.92
C PRO A 119 -7.11 -20.44 10.74
N SER A 120 -7.71 -21.13 9.76
CA SER A 120 -9.15 -21.06 9.48
C SER A 120 -10.05 -21.68 10.57
N GLU A 121 -9.49 -22.47 11.46
CA GLU A 121 -10.20 -23.12 12.56
C GLU A 121 -10.14 -22.31 13.86
N LEU A 122 -9.34 -21.24 13.88
CA LEU A 122 -9.23 -20.33 15.01
C LEU A 122 -10.32 -19.27 14.97
N LYS A 123 -10.82 -18.89 16.13
CA LYS A 123 -11.80 -17.81 16.27
C LYS A 123 -11.15 -16.46 15.98
N GLY A 124 -11.91 -15.57 15.37
CA GLY A 124 -11.50 -14.21 15.04
C GLY A 124 -11.51 -13.92 13.54
N ASP A 125 -11.10 -12.73 13.19
CA ASP A 125 -10.86 -12.38 11.79
C ASP A 125 -9.61 -13.11 11.25
N ALA A 126 -9.44 -13.06 9.93
CA ALA A 126 -8.34 -13.76 9.26
C ALA A 126 -6.94 -13.33 9.76
N TRP A 127 -6.81 -12.11 10.26
CA TRP A 127 -5.55 -11.57 10.78
C TRP A 127 -5.26 -12.07 12.20
N SER A 128 -6.22 -11.92 13.09
CA SER A 128 -6.10 -12.38 14.48
C SER A 128 -5.87 -13.88 14.55
N SER A 129 -6.55 -14.65 13.70
CA SER A 129 -6.37 -16.10 13.64
C SER A 129 -5.01 -16.50 13.10
N ARG A 130 -4.50 -15.86 12.03
CA ARG A 130 -3.15 -16.11 11.53
C ARG A 130 -2.07 -15.70 12.52
N ARG A 131 -2.22 -14.54 13.16
CA ARG A 131 -1.31 -14.11 14.23
C ARG A 131 -1.25 -15.14 15.36
N THR A 132 -2.40 -15.54 15.91
CA THR A 132 -2.48 -16.54 16.98
C THR A 132 -1.86 -17.86 16.55
N PHE A 133 -2.05 -18.28 15.30
CA PHE A 133 -1.45 -19.47 14.75
C PHE A 133 0.09 -19.38 14.72
N LEU A 134 0.63 -18.30 14.20
CA LEU A 134 2.08 -18.06 14.10
C LEU A 134 2.73 -17.96 15.49
N GLU A 135 2.09 -17.30 16.45
CA GLU A 135 2.55 -17.22 17.84
C GLU A 135 2.59 -18.60 18.52
N ARG A 136 1.62 -19.47 18.25
CA ARG A 136 1.53 -20.80 18.88
C ARG A 136 2.40 -21.85 18.21
N HIS A 137 2.52 -21.84 16.91
CA HIS A 137 3.14 -22.92 16.14
C HIS A 137 4.39 -22.48 15.37
N GLY A 138 4.52 -21.21 15.03
CA GLY A 138 5.61 -20.69 14.22
C GLY A 138 6.80 -20.18 15.03
N ASN A 139 6.73 -20.20 16.35
CA ASN A 139 7.71 -19.53 17.22
C ASN A 139 7.97 -18.07 16.78
N PHE A 140 6.93 -17.42 16.30
CA PHE A 140 6.96 -16.09 15.71
C PHE A 140 6.10 -15.15 16.55
N SER A 141 6.67 -14.07 17.05
CA SER A 141 5.91 -13.04 17.73
C SER A 141 6.13 -11.69 17.05
N ILE A 142 5.03 -11.01 16.73
CA ILE A 142 5.09 -9.62 16.29
C ILE A 142 5.20 -8.74 17.55
N PRO A 143 6.26 -7.92 17.67
CA PRO A 143 6.37 -7.00 18.79
C PRO A 143 5.12 -6.13 18.92
N VAL A 144 4.65 -5.91 20.15
CA VAL A 144 3.41 -5.17 20.43
C VAL A 144 3.44 -3.77 19.80
N GLY A 145 4.61 -3.12 19.76
CA GLY A 145 4.79 -1.81 19.14
C GLY A 145 4.56 -1.79 17.61
N LEU A 146 4.72 -2.93 16.93
CA LEU A 146 4.45 -3.08 15.50
C LEU A 146 3.02 -3.52 15.22
N TRP A 147 2.39 -4.20 16.18
CA TRP A 147 1.04 -4.72 15.98
C TRP A 147 -0.02 -3.61 15.88
N LYS A 148 0.03 -2.60 16.74
CA LYS A 148 -0.90 -1.46 16.70
C LYS A 148 -0.93 -0.74 15.34
N PRO A 149 0.21 -0.36 14.74
CA PRO A 149 0.25 0.18 13.37
C PRO A 149 -0.39 -0.75 12.33
N ILE A 150 -0.18 -2.07 12.44
CA ILE A 150 -0.79 -3.04 11.54
C ILE A 150 -2.32 -3.06 11.69
N GLU A 151 -2.84 -3.11 12.91
CA GLU A 151 -4.28 -3.03 13.17
C GLU A 151 -4.89 -1.73 12.62
N SER A 152 -4.20 -0.61 12.80
CA SER A 152 -4.64 0.68 12.23
C SER A 152 -4.66 0.66 10.71
N LEU A 153 -3.63 0.11 10.06
CA LEU A 153 -3.58 -0.07 8.61
C LEU A 153 -4.75 -0.91 8.10
N LEU A 154 -5.07 -2.00 8.79
CA LEU A 154 -6.19 -2.89 8.44
C LEU A 154 -7.54 -2.21 8.61
N ALA A 155 -7.72 -1.44 9.69
CA ALA A 155 -8.94 -0.67 9.92
C ALA A 155 -9.15 0.36 8.80
N VAL A 156 -8.10 1.10 8.41
CA VAL A 156 -8.14 2.06 7.29
C VAL A 156 -8.44 1.34 5.97
N ARG A 157 -7.78 0.21 5.69
CA ARG A 157 -8.05 -0.58 4.47
C ARG A 157 -9.51 -1.03 4.40
N ASN A 158 -10.06 -1.51 5.51
CA ASN A 158 -11.46 -1.94 5.56
C ASN A 158 -12.42 -0.77 5.33
N ALA A 159 -12.18 0.39 5.93
CA ALA A 159 -12.95 1.59 5.68
C ALA A 159 -12.89 2.01 4.20
N LEU A 160 -11.71 2.02 3.58
CA LEU A 160 -11.53 2.35 2.17
C LEU A 160 -12.23 1.35 1.24
N ALA A 161 -12.22 0.06 1.57
CA ALA A 161 -12.82 -0.98 0.74
C ALA A 161 -14.37 -0.99 0.82
N HIS A 162 -14.94 -0.64 1.98
CA HIS A 162 -16.38 -0.76 2.21
C HIS A 162 -17.16 0.56 2.03
N HIS A 163 -16.50 1.71 2.11
CA HIS A 163 -17.15 3.03 2.04
C HIS A 163 -16.84 3.80 0.75
N SER A 164 -16.55 3.12 -0.35
CA SER A 164 -16.28 3.74 -1.66
C SER A 164 -15.18 4.83 -1.62
N GLY A 165 -14.31 4.76 -0.63
CA GLY A 165 -13.23 5.72 -0.41
C GLY A 165 -13.64 7.01 0.31
N GLU A 166 -14.87 7.14 0.79
CA GLU A 166 -15.25 8.18 1.74
C GLU A 166 -14.80 7.74 3.14
N VAL A 167 -13.58 8.11 3.49
CA VAL A 167 -13.13 8.06 4.89
C VAL A 167 -13.71 9.31 5.55
N HIS A 168 -14.85 9.19 6.19
CA HIS A 168 -15.20 10.12 7.24
C HIS A 168 -14.12 9.94 8.32
N LEU A 169 -13.17 10.86 8.35
CA LEU A 169 -12.22 10.97 9.43
C LEU A 169 -13.04 11.10 10.71
N LEU A 170 -13.13 10.01 11.46
CA LEU A 170 -13.59 10.04 12.83
C LEU A 170 -12.61 10.93 13.59
N THR A 171 -13.03 12.17 13.81
CA THR A 171 -12.42 13.12 14.74
C THR A 171 -12.46 12.56 16.17
#